data_33e47a41d62325c52fc3d81a3283276d
#
_entry.id   33e47a41d62325c52fc3d81a3283276d
#
_cell.length_a   1.000
_cell.length_b   1.000
_cell.length_c   1.000
_cell.angle_alpha   90.00
_cell.angle_beta   90.00
_cell.angle_gamma   90.00
#
_symmetry.space_group_name_H-M   'P 1'
#
loop_
_entity.id
_entity.type
_entity.pdbx_description
1 polymer ?
#
loop_
_entity_poly.entity_id
_entity_poly.type
_entity_poly.pdbx_seq_one_letter_code
_entity_poly.pdbx_strand_id
1 'polypeptide(L)'
;MSTIEQKIEQVVDSILSDYSLGRDVDKIDLHRHPDKAVITDMIQKLLRIVYPGYFRDKTYRIYHAKHNLSMLIEDVMFNLNRQILLVLQEAGVENPEERSQEICLEFFSRIPGLRAVVQTDVQAAFDGDPAATSKDEVIFCYPGLFAITVYRLAHILYTLQVPLLPRIMTEHAHSITGIDIHPGATIGKYFFIDHGTGIVIGETTVIGEHVKIYQGVTLGGLTTRGGQSLRGMKRHPTIEDNVTIYAGASVLGGETVIGRDSVIGSNAFITHSIAPCTTVSIKNQELQFKERHCQGCPNADPNPF
;
A
#
# COMPACT_ATOMS: atom_id res chain seq x y z
N MET A 1 22.77 48.34 -14.34
CA MET A 1 22.05 47.31 -13.52
C MET A 1 21.21 46.50 -14.47
N SER A 2 21.36 45.18 -14.50
CA SER A 2 20.48 44.29 -15.31
C SER A 2 19.06 44.36 -14.79
N THR A 3 18.08 44.40 -15.73
CA THR A 3 16.66 44.32 -15.34
C THR A 3 16.37 43.00 -14.66
N ILE A 4 15.27 42.91 -13.89
CA ILE A 4 14.81 41.65 -13.24
C ILE A 4 14.60 40.55 -14.28
N GLU A 5 14.09 40.90 -15.46
CA GLU A 5 13.88 39.98 -16.59
C GLU A 5 15.21 39.37 -17.08
N GLN A 6 16.26 40.17 -17.26
CA GLN A 6 17.58 39.64 -17.65
C GLN A 6 18.17 38.69 -16.60
N LYS A 7 17.92 38.93 -15.32
CA LYS A 7 18.36 38.02 -14.25
C LYS A 7 17.59 36.71 -14.27
N ILE A 8 16.27 36.73 -14.53
CA ILE A 8 15.46 35.54 -14.68
C ILE A 8 15.94 34.72 -15.88
N GLU A 9 16.20 35.35 -17.02
CA GLU A 9 16.71 34.68 -18.23
C GLU A 9 18.05 33.99 -17.96
N GLN A 10 18.98 34.65 -17.28
CA GLN A 10 20.25 34.05 -16.87
C GLN A 10 20.06 32.82 -15.95
N VAL A 11 19.09 32.86 -15.03
CA VAL A 11 18.75 31.70 -14.16
C VAL A 11 18.18 30.55 -14.98
N VAL A 12 17.27 30.84 -15.93
CA VAL A 12 16.69 29.84 -16.83
C VAL A 12 17.77 29.15 -17.66
N ASP A 13 18.66 29.95 -18.29
CA ASP A 13 19.78 29.43 -19.10
C ASP A 13 20.72 28.54 -18.27
N SER A 14 21.02 28.97 -17.03
CA SER A 14 21.84 28.18 -16.11
C SER A 14 21.19 26.83 -15.76
N ILE A 15 19.88 26.81 -15.49
CA ILE A 15 19.14 25.59 -15.18
C ILE A 15 19.06 24.68 -16.41
N LEU A 16 18.78 25.23 -17.60
CA LEU A 16 18.75 24.45 -18.85
C LEU A 16 20.11 23.81 -19.17
N SER A 17 21.19 24.56 -18.93
CA SER A 17 22.56 24.04 -19.06
C SER A 17 22.81 22.90 -18.06
N ASP A 18 22.33 23.03 -16.83
CA ASP A 18 22.43 21.98 -15.80
C ASP A 18 21.66 20.70 -16.19
N TYR A 19 20.46 20.84 -16.77
CA TYR A 19 19.68 19.70 -17.29
C TYR A 19 20.38 18.91 -18.41
N SER A 20 21.29 19.58 -19.16
CA SER A 20 22.02 18.93 -20.24
C SER A 20 23.13 17.98 -19.76
N LEU A 21 23.41 17.93 -18.46
CA LEU A 21 24.40 17.04 -17.86
C LEU A 21 24.02 15.54 -17.91
N GLY A 22 22.75 15.21 -18.18
CA GLY A 22 22.29 13.84 -18.41
C GLY A 22 22.35 12.93 -17.17
N ARG A 23 22.13 13.49 -15.97
CA ARG A 23 22.04 12.74 -14.71
C ARG A 23 20.71 11.98 -14.62
N ASP A 24 20.60 11.04 -13.70
CA ASP A 24 19.36 10.25 -13.48
C ASP A 24 18.13 11.13 -13.14
N VAL A 25 18.35 12.33 -12.60
CA VAL A 25 17.30 13.32 -12.32
C VAL A 25 16.90 14.16 -13.54
N ASP A 26 17.68 14.11 -14.64
CA ASP A 26 17.52 14.95 -15.82
C ASP A 26 16.66 14.24 -16.89
N LYS A 27 15.38 14.07 -16.63
CA LYS A 27 14.40 13.43 -17.54
C LYS A 27 13.51 14.50 -18.17
N ILE A 28 14.01 15.17 -19.20
CA ILE A 28 13.31 16.29 -19.87
C ILE A 28 12.11 15.82 -20.70
N ASP A 29 12.14 14.57 -21.20
CA ASP A 29 11.06 14.03 -22.02
C ASP A 29 9.91 13.50 -21.14
N LEU A 30 8.95 14.38 -20.83
CA LEU A 30 7.76 14.09 -20.03
C LEU A 30 6.83 13.02 -20.65
N HIS A 31 6.99 12.75 -21.96
CA HIS A 31 6.11 11.80 -22.66
C HIS A 31 6.57 10.36 -22.58
N ARG A 32 7.77 10.10 -22.03
CA ARG A 32 8.33 8.74 -21.90
C ARG A 32 8.10 8.11 -20.54
N HIS A 33 7.59 8.86 -19.56
CA HIS A 33 7.40 8.36 -18.21
C HIS A 33 5.92 8.27 -17.85
N PRO A 34 5.55 7.36 -16.94
CA PRO A 34 4.19 7.29 -16.42
C PRO A 34 3.76 8.59 -15.75
N ASP A 35 2.51 8.98 -15.97
CA ASP A 35 1.92 10.15 -15.34
C ASP A 35 1.24 9.76 -14.02
N LYS A 36 1.80 10.22 -12.91
CA LYS A 36 1.27 9.95 -11.56
C LYS A 36 -0.16 10.47 -11.38
N ALA A 37 -0.52 11.59 -12.00
CA ALA A 37 -1.87 12.16 -11.91
C ALA A 37 -2.89 11.27 -12.62
N VAL A 38 -2.54 10.78 -13.82
CA VAL A 38 -3.36 9.81 -14.57
C VAL A 38 -3.54 8.52 -13.78
N ILE A 39 -2.48 7.99 -13.18
CA ILE A 39 -2.55 6.77 -12.35
C ILE A 39 -3.44 6.97 -11.13
N THR A 40 -3.36 8.12 -10.47
CA THR A 40 -4.21 8.47 -9.33
C THR A 40 -5.68 8.54 -9.73
N ASP A 41 -6.00 9.17 -10.86
CA ASP A 41 -7.36 9.22 -11.40
C ASP A 41 -7.88 7.81 -11.76
N MET A 42 -7.04 6.97 -12.37
CA MET A 42 -7.40 5.58 -12.64
C MET A 42 -7.73 4.80 -11.36
N ILE A 43 -6.98 4.98 -10.27
CA ILE A 43 -7.28 4.35 -8.97
C ILE A 43 -8.70 4.74 -8.52
N GLN A 44 -9.05 6.03 -8.57
CA GLN A 44 -10.38 6.50 -8.18
C GLN A 44 -11.49 5.89 -9.04
N LYS A 45 -11.25 5.73 -10.34
CA LYS A 45 -12.18 5.09 -11.27
C LYS A 45 -12.29 3.58 -11.03
N LEU A 46 -11.18 2.90 -10.74
CA LEU A 46 -11.16 1.47 -10.38
C LEU A 46 -11.94 1.21 -9.08
N LEU A 47 -11.85 2.09 -8.08
CA LEU A 47 -12.66 1.99 -6.87
C LEU A 47 -14.16 2.06 -7.16
N ARG A 48 -14.60 2.85 -8.14
CA ARG A 48 -16.01 2.89 -8.58
C ARG A 48 -16.45 1.60 -9.25
N ILE A 49 -15.54 0.90 -9.94
CA ILE A 49 -15.80 -0.42 -10.53
C ILE A 49 -15.86 -1.50 -9.44
N VAL A 50 -14.97 -1.44 -8.45
CA VAL A 50 -14.91 -2.40 -7.33
C VAL A 50 -16.12 -2.22 -6.40
N TYR A 51 -16.50 -0.98 -6.08
CA TYR A 51 -17.57 -0.62 -5.17
C TYR A 51 -18.70 0.15 -5.87
N PRO A 52 -19.49 -0.49 -6.73
CA PRO A 52 -20.55 0.19 -7.48
C PRO A 52 -21.58 0.82 -6.52
N GLY A 53 -21.83 2.10 -6.71
CA GLY A 53 -22.80 2.85 -5.90
C GLY A 53 -22.23 3.58 -4.68
N TYR A 54 -21.02 3.25 -4.22
CA TYR A 54 -20.37 3.93 -3.09
C TYR A 54 -19.62 5.21 -3.52
N PHE A 55 -18.84 5.14 -4.57
CA PHE A 55 -18.04 6.27 -5.06
C PHE A 55 -18.68 6.81 -6.35
N ARG A 56 -19.44 7.92 -6.25
CA ARG A 56 -20.21 8.49 -7.37
C ARG A 56 -19.43 9.59 -8.08
N ASP A 57 -19.60 9.65 -9.40
CA ASP A 57 -19.32 10.87 -10.14
C ASP A 57 -20.53 11.80 -10.06
N LYS A 58 -20.30 13.10 -9.88
CA LYS A 58 -21.36 14.11 -9.82
C LYS A 58 -22.20 14.20 -11.11
N THR A 59 -21.67 13.66 -12.22
CA THR A 59 -22.17 13.89 -13.57
C THR A 59 -23.13 12.81 -14.07
N TYR A 60 -23.14 11.60 -13.50
CA TYR A 60 -23.88 10.47 -14.06
C TYR A 60 -25.07 10.04 -13.22
N ARG A 61 -26.28 10.12 -13.83
CA ARG A 61 -27.51 9.56 -13.25
C ARG A 61 -27.59 8.05 -13.56
N ILE A 62 -28.06 7.27 -12.59
CA ILE A 62 -28.04 5.79 -12.50
C ILE A 62 -28.86 5.07 -13.61
N TYR A 63 -29.56 5.78 -14.49
CA TYR A 63 -30.55 5.20 -15.42
C TYR A 63 -29.98 4.23 -16.47
N HIS A 64 -28.65 4.15 -16.64
CA HIS A 64 -28.00 3.25 -17.61
C HIS A 64 -26.72 2.63 -17.04
N ALA A 65 -26.85 1.74 -16.03
CA ALA A 65 -25.71 1.12 -15.36
C ALA A 65 -24.71 0.47 -16.33
N LYS A 66 -25.20 -0.22 -17.37
CA LYS A 66 -24.35 -0.84 -18.38
C LYS A 66 -23.55 0.19 -19.17
N HIS A 67 -24.18 1.27 -19.60
CA HIS A 67 -23.53 2.34 -20.37
C HIS A 67 -22.47 3.07 -19.53
N ASN A 68 -22.82 3.42 -18.29
CA ASN A 68 -21.88 4.08 -17.38
C ASN A 68 -20.68 3.20 -17.05
N LEU A 69 -20.89 1.89 -16.87
CA LEU A 69 -19.80 0.95 -16.63
C LEU A 69 -18.93 0.79 -17.89
N SER A 70 -19.52 0.72 -19.09
CA SER A 70 -18.74 0.65 -20.34
C SER A 70 -17.84 1.86 -20.50
N MET A 71 -18.39 3.07 -20.36
CA MET A 71 -17.59 4.31 -20.44
C MET A 71 -16.46 4.34 -19.42
N LEU A 72 -16.73 3.92 -18.19
CA LEU A 72 -15.73 3.89 -17.13
C LEU A 72 -14.61 2.88 -17.41
N ILE A 73 -14.97 1.69 -17.89
CA ILE A 73 -14.01 0.65 -18.29
C ILE A 73 -13.18 1.12 -19.49
N GLU A 74 -13.80 1.67 -20.52
CA GLU A 74 -13.12 2.16 -21.73
C GLU A 74 -12.10 3.25 -21.38
N ASP A 75 -12.48 4.21 -20.54
CA ASP A 75 -11.58 5.28 -20.10
C ASP A 75 -10.39 4.74 -19.29
N VAL A 76 -10.66 3.85 -18.31
CA VAL A 76 -9.57 3.23 -17.53
C VAL A 76 -8.69 2.35 -18.42
N MET A 77 -9.26 1.57 -19.32
CA MET A 77 -8.49 0.73 -20.27
C MET A 77 -7.57 1.57 -21.14
N PHE A 78 -8.08 2.67 -21.71
CA PHE A 78 -7.29 3.56 -22.55
C PHE A 78 -6.09 4.12 -21.79
N ASN A 79 -6.32 4.66 -20.59
CA ASN A 79 -5.29 5.26 -19.77
C ASN A 79 -4.32 4.20 -19.23
N LEU A 80 -4.81 3.06 -18.75
CA LEU A 80 -3.99 1.96 -18.25
C LEU A 80 -3.07 1.40 -19.35
N ASN A 81 -3.63 1.14 -20.54
CA ASN A 81 -2.86 0.68 -21.70
C ASN A 81 -1.72 1.65 -22.04
N ARG A 82 -2.01 2.94 -22.07
CA ARG A 82 -0.99 3.97 -22.34
C ARG A 82 0.11 3.99 -21.27
N GLN A 83 -0.24 3.91 -19.98
CA GLN A 83 0.75 3.89 -18.91
C GLN A 83 1.58 2.61 -18.91
N ILE A 84 0.96 1.44 -19.18
CA ILE A 84 1.68 0.17 -19.32
C ILE A 84 2.63 0.22 -20.52
N LEU A 85 2.18 0.71 -21.66
CA LEU A 85 3.01 0.84 -22.86
C LEU A 85 4.28 1.62 -22.59
N LEU A 86 4.18 2.77 -21.91
CA LEU A 86 5.35 3.59 -21.56
C LEU A 86 6.39 2.82 -20.77
N VAL A 87 5.98 2.10 -19.73
CA VAL A 87 6.93 1.35 -18.88
C VAL A 87 7.48 0.10 -19.57
N LEU A 88 6.73 -0.53 -20.46
CA LEU A 88 7.22 -1.67 -21.26
C LEU A 88 8.23 -1.22 -22.31
N GLN A 89 8.01 -0.07 -22.96
CA GLN A 89 8.96 0.53 -23.89
C GLN A 89 10.28 0.90 -23.19
N GLU A 90 10.21 1.52 -22.02
CA GLU A 90 11.40 1.86 -21.22
C GLU A 90 12.16 0.61 -20.74
N ALA A 91 11.43 -0.47 -20.44
CA ALA A 91 12.02 -1.75 -20.05
C ALA A 91 12.55 -2.57 -21.25
N GLY A 92 12.37 -2.12 -22.49
CA GLY A 92 12.85 -2.80 -23.70
C GLY A 92 12.11 -4.10 -24.00
N VAL A 93 10.84 -4.21 -23.59
CA VAL A 93 10.01 -5.41 -23.87
C VAL A 93 9.70 -5.50 -25.35
N GLU A 94 9.79 -6.69 -25.91
CA GLU A 94 9.43 -6.95 -27.32
C GLU A 94 7.91 -6.80 -27.51
N ASN A 95 7.48 -6.20 -28.64
CA ASN A 95 6.08 -5.96 -29.00
C ASN A 95 5.26 -5.29 -27.87
N PRO A 96 5.72 -4.16 -27.33
CA PRO A 96 5.13 -3.58 -26.14
C PRO A 96 3.67 -3.13 -26.34
N GLU A 97 3.26 -2.78 -27.58
CA GLU A 97 1.89 -2.40 -27.95
C GLU A 97 0.92 -3.58 -27.77
N GLU A 98 1.25 -4.73 -28.33
CA GLU A 98 0.45 -5.95 -28.21
C GLU A 98 0.42 -6.42 -26.76
N ARG A 99 1.60 -6.45 -26.12
CA ARG A 99 1.74 -6.88 -24.74
C ARG A 99 0.95 -5.99 -23.76
N SER A 100 0.92 -4.68 -23.97
CA SER A 100 0.16 -3.77 -23.11
C SER A 100 -1.36 -3.99 -23.22
N GLN A 101 -1.85 -4.29 -24.43
CA GLN A 101 -3.27 -4.62 -24.67
C GLN A 101 -3.66 -5.95 -23.99
N GLU A 102 -2.85 -6.99 -24.15
CA GLU A 102 -3.06 -8.28 -23.46
C GLU A 102 -3.13 -8.11 -21.93
N ILE A 103 -2.18 -7.37 -21.35
CA ILE A 103 -2.16 -7.09 -19.92
C ILE A 103 -3.43 -6.37 -19.47
N CYS A 104 -3.88 -5.36 -20.22
CA CYS A 104 -5.12 -4.65 -19.92
C CYS A 104 -6.33 -5.59 -19.90
N LEU A 105 -6.49 -6.41 -20.92
CA LEU A 105 -7.59 -7.37 -21.01
C LEU A 105 -7.55 -8.36 -19.84
N GLU A 106 -6.38 -8.93 -19.56
CA GLU A 106 -6.18 -9.86 -18.44
C GLU A 106 -6.45 -9.19 -17.09
N PHE A 107 -5.99 -7.95 -16.88
CA PHE A 107 -6.27 -7.18 -15.67
C PHE A 107 -7.79 -7.06 -15.44
N PHE A 108 -8.54 -6.63 -16.45
CA PHE A 108 -10.00 -6.47 -16.32
C PHE A 108 -10.72 -7.80 -16.15
N SER A 109 -10.23 -8.90 -16.77
CA SER A 109 -10.79 -10.23 -16.60
C SER A 109 -10.73 -10.72 -15.13
N ARG A 110 -9.72 -10.26 -14.36
CA ARG A 110 -9.53 -10.61 -12.95
C ARG A 110 -10.36 -9.76 -11.97
N ILE A 111 -10.96 -8.66 -12.41
CA ILE A 111 -11.76 -7.77 -11.52
C ILE A 111 -12.91 -8.50 -10.80
N PRO A 112 -13.71 -9.39 -11.44
CA PRO A 112 -14.76 -10.10 -10.71
C PRO A 112 -14.21 -10.97 -9.56
N GLY A 113 -13.09 -11.66 -9.78
CA GLY A 113 -12.40 -12.45 -8.75
C GLY A 113 -11.85 -11.58 -7.62
N LEU A 114 -11.22 -10.45 -7.97
CA LEU A 114 -10.74 -9.46 -7.00
C LEU A 114 -11.90 -8.94 -6.13
N ARG A 115 -13.04 -8.60 -6.71
CA ARG A 115 -14.22 -8.14 -5.95
C ARG A 115 -14.72 -9.19 -4.95
N ALA A 116 -14.67 -10.47 -5.31
CA ALA A 116 -15.02 -11.55 -4.37
C ALA A 116 -14.05 -11.59 -3.17
N VAL A 117 -12.77 -11.34 -3.37
CA VAL A 117 -11.77 -11.28 -2.28
C VAL A 117 -11.97 -10.01 -1.44
N VAL A 118 -12.16 -8.85 -2.07
CA VAL A 118 -12.43 -7.57 -1.37
C VAL A 118 -13.68 -7.67 -0.48
N GLN A 119 -14.72 -8.38 -0.93
CA GLN A 119 -15.90 -8.63 -0.10
C GLN A 119 -15.55 -9.37 1.19
N THR A 120 -14.57 -10.27 1.18
CA THR A 120 -14.10 -10.95 2.40
C THR A 120 -13.35 -10.01 3.34
N ASP A 121 -12.59 -9.04 2.80
CA ASP A 121 -11.91 -8.03 3.60
C ASP A 121 -12.90 -7.07 4.27
N VAL A 122 -13.97 -6.67 3.55
CA VAL A 122 -15.09 -5.89 4.15
C VAL A 122 -15.74 -6.65 5.29
N GLN A 123 -15.96 -7.96 5.10
CA GLN A 123 -16.54 -8.82 6.15
C GLN A 123 -15.62 -8.90 7.36
N ALA A 124 -14.32 -9.15 7.14
CA ALA A 124 -13.33 -9.26 8.22
C ALA A 124 -13.20 -7.95 9.02
N ALA A 125 -13.26 -6.80 8.35
CA ALA A 125 -13.23 -5.50 9.02
C ALA A 125 -14.50 -5.27 9.86
N PHE A 126 -15.67 -5.61 9.33
CA PHE A 126 -16.94 -5.49 10.06
C PHE A 126 -17.00 -6.42 11.28
N ASP A 127 -16.59 -7.68 11.12
CA ASP A 127 -16.60 -8.65 12.21
C ASP A 127 -15.49 -8.39 13.27
N GLY A 128 -14.38 -7.79 12.82
CA GLY A 128 -13.19 -7.60 13.64
C GLY A 128 -13.15 -6.28 14.42
N ASP A 129 -14.03 -5.31 14.11
CA ASP A 129 -14.14 -4.03 14.80
C ASP A 129 -15.51 -3.86 15.46
N PRO A 130 -15.61 -3.96 16.80
CA PRO A 130 -16.89 -3.78 17.50
C PRO A 130 -17.46 -2.35 17.37
N ALA A 131 -16.69 -1.36 16.91
CA ALA A 131 -17.17 0.00 16.67
C ALA A 131 -17.84 0.17 15.30
N ALA A 132 -17.66 -0.79 14.37
CA ALA A 132 -18.27 -0.73 13.05
C ALA A 132 -19.79 -0.93 13.14
N THR A 133 -20.57 0.08 12.73
CA THR A 133 -22.04 0.03 12.77
C THR A 133 -22.64 -0.65 11.53
N SER A 134 -21.90 -0.65 10.42
CA SER A 134 -22.33 -1.26 9.15
C SER A 134 -21.14 -1.53 8.21
N LYS A 135 -21.35 -2.40 7.23
CA LYS A 135 -20.38 -2.61 6.14
C LYS A 135 -20.24 -1.38 5.26
N ASP A 136 -21.27 -0.56 5.15
CA ASP A 136 -21.23 0.71 4.42
C ASP A 136 -20.25 1.68 5.09
N GLU A 137 -20.26 1.76 6.43
CA GLU A 137 -19.29 2.54 7.19
C GLU A 137 -17.87 2.06 6.94
N VAL A 138 -17.63 0.75 6.94
CA VAL A 138 -16.31 0.16 6.62
C VAL A 138 -15.85 0.59 5.23
N ILE A 139 -16.74 0.53 4.22
CA ILE A 139 -16.39 0.89 2.84
C ILE A 139 -16.10 2.39 2.69
N PHE A 140 -16.84 3.25 3.37
CA PHE A 140 -16.67 4.71 3.24
C PHE A 140 -15.52 5.26 4.09
N CYS A 141 -15.25 4.67 5.25
CA CYS A 141 -14.46 5.34 6.28
C CYS A 141 -13.12 4.67 6.60
N TYR A 142 -12.94 3.36 6.32
CA TYR A 142 -11.77 2.64 6.82
C TYR A 142 -10.55 2.78 5.89
N PRO A 143 -9.46 3.44 6.34
CA PRO A 143 -8.25 3.59 5.54
C PRO A 143 -7.59 2.24 5.23
N GLY A 144 -7.71 1.25 6.14
CA GLY A 144 -7.21 -0.10 5.92
C GLY A 144 -7.86 -0.78 4.70
N LEU A 145 -9.18 -0.62 4.53
CA LEU A 145 -9.89 -1.17 3.37
C LEU A 145 -9.48 -0.48 2.06
N PHE A 146 -9.29 0.83 2.08
CA PHE A 146 -8.76 1.56 0.92
C PHE A 146 -7.37 1.04 0.52
N ALA A 147 -6.45 0.94 1.49
CA ALA A 147 -5.08 0.51 1.24
C ALA A 147 -5.01 -0.92 0.69
N ILE A 148 -5.74 -1.87 1.28
CA ILE A 148 -5.76 -3.27 0.81
C ILE A 148 -6.41 -3.39 -0.57
N THR A 149 -7.46 -2.61 -0.87
CA THR A 149 -8.10 -2.63 -2.19
C THR A 149 -7.17 -2.13 -3.28
N VAL A 150 -6.46 -1.02 -3.04
CA VAL A 150 -5.46 -0.51 -3.99
C VAL A 150 -4.29 -1.50 -4.15
N TYR A 151 -3.82 -2.09 -3.03
CA TYR A 151 -2.82 -3.15 -3.08
C TYR A 151 -3.29 -4.33 -3.95
N ARG A 152 -4.51 -4.85 -3.77
CA ARG A 152 -5.01 -5.99 -4.57
C ARG A 152 -5.09 -5.68 -6.05
N LEU A 153 -5.49 -4.47 -6.43
CA LEU A 153 -5.44 -3.99 -7.82
C LEU A 153 -4.00 -3.93 -8.35
N ALA A 154 -3.10 -3.35 -7.58
CA ALA A 154 -1.69 -3.23 -7.93
C ALA A 154 -1.00 -4.61 -8.01
N HIS A 155 -1.36 -5.55 -7.14
CA HIS A 155 -0.84 -6.91 -7.13
C HIS A 155 -1.18 -7.68 -8.42
N ILE A 156 -2.36 -7.46 -9.01
CA ILE A 156 -2.68 -8.04 -10.34
C ILE A 156 -1.65 -7.57 -11.37
N LEU A 157 -1.39 -6.27 -11.47
CA LEU A 157 -0.41 -5.74 -12.41
C LEU A 157 1.02 -6.22 -12.10
N TYR A 158 1.36 -6.34 -10.82
CA TYR A 158 2.64 -6.90 -10.39
C TYR A 158 2.81 -8.35 -10.86
N THR A 159 1.79 -9.20 -10.70
CA THR A 159 1.82 -10.59 -11.18
C THR A 159 1.84 -10.70 -12.71
N LEU A 160 1.33 -9.71 -13.41
CA LEU A 160 1.44 -9.56 -14.87
C LEU A 160 2.79 -8.96 -15.31
N GLN A 161 3.72 -8.77 -14.39
CA GLN A 161 5.08 -8.28 -14.63
C GLN A 161 5.13 -6.84 -15.19
N VAL A 162 4.15 -6.02 -14.84
CA VAL A 162 4.16 -4.59 -15.21
C VAL A 162 5.18 -3.87 -14.32
N PRO A 163 6.20 -3.23 -14.91
CA PRO A 163 7.16 -2.46 -14.13
C PRO A 163 6.52 -1.20 -13.53
N LEU A 164 7.06 -0.70 -12.42
CA LEU A 164 6.84 0.62 -11.84
C LEU A 164 5.38 0.95 -11.44
N LEU A 165 4.38 0.76 -12.35
CA LEU A 165 2.98 1.12 -12.10
C LEU A 165 2.42 0.55 -10.79
N PRO A 166 2.57 -0.76 -10.49
CA PRO A 166 2.07 -1.32 -9.24
C PRO A 166 2.61 -0.57 -8.01
N ARG A 167 3.90 -0.19 -8.05
CA ARG A 167 4.52 0.57 -6.94
C ARG A 167 3.97 1.99 -6.84
N ILE A 168 3.77 2.69 -7.95
CA ILE A 168 3.14 4.02 -7.94
C ILE A 168 1.74 3.96 -7.31
N MET A 169 0.96 2.91 -7.62
CA MET A 169 -0.38 2.72 -7.05
C MET A 169 -0.33 2.51 -5.54
N THR A 170 0.53 1.61 -5.05
CA THR A 170 0.62 1.35 -3.60
C THR A 170 1.23 2.53 -2.84
N GLU A 171 2.20 3.28 -3.42
CA GLU A 171 2.71 4.51 -2.82
C GLU A 171 1.67 5.62 -2.77
N HIS A 172 0.74 5.68 -3.72
CA HIS A 172 -0.39 6.59 -3.61
C HIS A 172 -1.26 6.24 -2.39
N ALA A 173 -1.61 4.96 -2.20
CA ALA A 173 -2.37 4.52 -1.03
C ALA A 173 -1.59 4.80 0.28
N HIS A 174 -0.30 4.51 0.30
CA HIS A 174 0.59 4.80 1.43
C HIS A 174 0.58 6.31 1.79
N SER A 175 0.69 7.18 0.79
CA SER A 175 0.69 8.65 1.02
C SER A 175 -0.60 9.19 1.64
N ILE A 176 -1.74 8.51 1.45
CA ILE A 176 -3.05 8.90 1.99
C ILE A 176 -3.29 8.29 3.35
N THR A 177 -2.90 7.03 3.55
CA THR A 177 -3.31 6.23 4.72
C THR A 177 -2.21 6.02 5.75
N GLY A 178 -0.95 6.24 5.37
CA GLY A 178 0.20 5.83 6.17
C GLY A 178 0.41 4.30 6.22
N ILE A 179 -0.22 3.53 5.32
CA ILE A 179 -0.13 2.07 5.23
C ILE A 179 0.68 1.70 4.01
N ASP A 180 1.92 1.21 4.21
CA ASP A 180 2.83 0.78 3.15
C ASP A 180 2.71 -0.71 2.90
N ILE A 181 2.08 -1.10 1.78
CA ILE A 181 2.00 -2.50 1.32
C ILE A 181 2.71 -2.61 -0.02
N HIS A 182 3.81 -3.37 -0.06
CA HIS A 182 4.49 -3.60 -1.33
C HIS A 182 3.62 -4.48 -2.26
N PRO A 183 3.47 -4.14 -3.56
CA PRO A 183 2.58 -4.88 -4.47
C PRO A 183 3.00 -6.34 -4.69
N GLY A 184 4.24 -6.70 -4.37
CA GLY A 184 4.76 -8.07 -4.44
C GLY A 184 4.39 -8.96 -3.26
N ALA A 185 3.90 -8.42 -2.15
CA ALA A 185 3.40 -9.23 -1.04
C ALA A 185 2.25 -10.14 -1.50
N THR A 186 2.09 -11.30 -0.86
CA THR A 186 0.95 -12.20 -1.08
C THR A 186 0.04 -12.16 0.14
N ILE A 187 -1.22 -11.77 -0.03
CA ILE A 187 -2.17 -11.60 1.07
C ILE A 187 -3.44 -12.39 0.80
N GLY A 188 -3.78 -13.30 1.70
CA GLY A 188 -4.98 -14.13 1.66
C GLY A 188 -6.29 -13.36 1.80
N LYS A 189 -7.40 -14.09 1.94
CA LYS A 189 -8.75 -13.53 2.14
C LYS A 189 -8.98 -13.16 3.60
N TYR A 190 -10.04 -12.38 3.85
CA TYR A 190 -10.44 -11.94 5.18
C TYR A 190 -9.31 -11.20 5.91
N PHE A 191 -8.52 -10.44 5.18
CA PHE A 191 -7.45 -9.66 5.77
C PHE A 191 -7.99 -8.34 6.34
N PHE A 192 -7.67 -8.07 7.61
CA PHE A 192 -8.14 -6.86 8.29
C PHE A 192 -6.98 -6.02 8.85
N ILE A 193 -6.96 -4.75 8.46
CA ILE A 193 -6.09 -3.71 9.02
C ILE A 193 -6.93 -2.81 9.91
N ASP A 194 -6.62 -2.79 11.21
CA ASP A 194 -7.26 -1.91 12.17
C ASP A 194 -6.40 -0.66 12.44
N HIS A 195 -7.00 0.54 12.34
CA HIS A 195 -6.35 1.86 12.33
C HIS A 195 -5.33 2.04 11.20
N GLY A 196 -4.27 1.29 11.18
CA GLY A 196 -3.35 1.04 10.08
C GLY A 196 -2.15 1.97 9.96
N THR A 197 -2.19 3.21 10.43
CA THR A 197 -1.08 4.16 10.27
C THR A 197 0.26 3.57 10.74
N GLY A 198 1.28 3.65 9.88
CA GLY A 198 2.62 3.15 10.18
C GLY A 198 2.82 1.66 9.94
N ILE A 199 1.86 0.95 9.34
CA ILE A 199 2.06 -0.44 8.88
C ILE A 199 3.03 -0.47 7.71
N VAL A 200 3.94 -1.46 7.73
CA VAL A 200 4.85 -1.77 6.62
C VAL A 200 4.78 -3.26 6.30
N ILE A 201 4.39 -3.61 5.09
CA ILE A 201 4.36 -4.99 4.57
C ILE A 201 5.31 -5.10 3.38
N GLY A 202 6.45 -5.78 3.59
CA GLY A 202 7.53 -5.89 2.61
C GLY A 202 7.22 -6.84 1.45
N GLU A 203 7.98 -6.69 0.35
CA GLU A 203 7.77 -7.31 -0.96
C GLU A 203 7.53 -8.83 -0.93
N THR A 204 8.30 -9.57 -0.15
CA THR A 204 8.24 -11.04 -0.13
C THR A 204 7.47 -11.59 1.07
N THR A 205 6.67 -10.75 1.73
CA THR A 205 5.77 -11.18 2.80
C THR A 205 4.69 -12.11 2.24
N VAL A 206 4.40 -13.17 2.98
CA VAL A 206 3.26 -14.05 2.72
C VAL A 206 2.34 -14.00 3.92
N ILE A 207 1.07 -13.69 3.69
CA ILE A 207 0.03 -13.60 4.73
C ILE A 207 -1.11 -14.54 4.34
N GLY A 208 -1.49 -15.42 5.26
CA GLY A 208 -2.59 -16.36 5.10
C GLY A 208 -3.99 -15.72 5.17
N GLU A 209 -5.00 -16.53 5.42
CA GLU A 209 -6.38 -16.08 5.55
C GLU A 209 -6.72 -15.69 7.00
N HIS A 210 -7.71 -14.80 7.19
CA HIS A 210 -8.19 -14.35 8.52
C HIS A 210 -7.11 -13.71 9.41
N VAL A 211 -6.13 -13.05 8.80
CA VAL A 211 -5.08 -12.35 9.55
C VAL A 211 -5.54 -10.91 9.87
N LYS A 212 -5.34 -10.51 11.14
CA LYS A 212 -5.62 -9.15 11.63
C LYS A 212 -4.33 -8.47 12.07
N ILE A 213 -4.09 -7.25 11.59
CA ILE A 213 -2.94 -6.44 12.02
C ILE A 213 -3.36 -5.03 12.43
N TYR A 214 -2.67 -4.50 13.44
CA TYR A 214 -2.92 -3.18 13.98
C TYR A 214 -1.87 -2.17 13.53
N GLN A 215 -2.10 -0.89 13.82
CA GLN A 215 -1.20 0.21 13.46
C GLN A 215 0.24 -0.04 13.92
N GLY A 216 1.19 0.49 13.12
CA GLY A 216 2.62 0.43 13.42
C GLY A 216 3.27 -0.96 13.28
N VAL A 217 2.54 -1.97 12.82
CA VAL A 217 3.10 -3.31 12.59
C VAL A 217 4.06 -3.27 11.39
N THR A 218 5.25 -3.87 11.57
CA THR A 218 6.24 -4.02 10.50
C THR A 218 6.49 -5.49 10.19
N LEU A 219 6.20 -5.89 8.94
CA LEU A 219 6.56 -7.20 8.38
C LEU A 219 7.74 -6.97 7.43
N GLY A 220 8.96 -7.01 7.96
CA GLY A 220 10.16 -6.47 7.34
C GLY A 220 11.28 -7.49 7.10
N GLY A 221 12.33 -7.04 6.43
CA GLY A 221 13.58 -7.78 6.32
C GLY A 221 14.44 -7.63 7.58
N LEU A 222 15.18 -8.67 7.93
CA LEU A 222 16.08 -8.66 9.09
C LEU A 222 17.26 -7.69 8.89
N THR A 223 17.72 -7.54 7.66
CA THR A 223 18.78 -6.62 7.27
C THR A 223 18.62 -6.17 5.83
N THR A 224 19.03 -4.94 5.55
CA THR A 224 19.06 -4.36 4.19
C THR A 224 20.50 -4.12 3.71
N ARG A 225 21.52 -4.58 4.45
CA ARG A 225 22.95 -4.33 4.13
C ARG A 225 23.38 -4.85 2.76
N GLY A 226 22.69 -5.87 2.23
CA GLY A 226 22.96 -6.40 0.89
C GLY A 226 22.46 -5.49 -0.24
N GLY A 227 21.64 -4.46 0.03
CA GLY A 227 21.10 -3.56 -1.00
C GLY A 227 20.46 -4.33 -2.16
N GLN A 228 20.87 -4.01 -3.39
CA GLN A 228 20.31 -4.62 -4.62
C GLN A 228 20.60 -6.12 -4.77
N SER A 229 21.62 -6.68 -4.08
CA SER A 229 21.86 -8.12 -4.11
C SER A 229 20.76 -8.96 -3.47
N LEU A 230 19.90 -8.34 -2.66
CA LEU A 230 18.74 -8.99 -2.03
C LEU A 230 17.48 -9.01 -2.94
N ARG A 231 17.57 -8.45 -4.13
CA ARG A 231 16.45 -8.43 -5.08
C ARG A 231 16.02 -9.85 -5.46
N GLY A 232 14.73 -10.12 -5.39
CA GLY A 232 14.16 -11.45 -5.72
C GLY A 232 14.35 -12.53 -4.64
N MET A 233 15.07 -12.23 -3.54
CA MET A 233 15.26 -13.18 -2.44
C MET A 233 14.11 -13.04 -1.41
N LYS A 234 13.67 -14.18 -0.86
CA LYS A 234 12.73 -14.19 0.27
C LYS A 234 13.43 -13.57 1.49
N ARG A 235 12.95 -12.39 1.94
CA ARG A 235 13.55 -11.60 3.04
C ARG A 235 12.56 -11.07 4.06
N HIS A 236 11.25 -11.27 3.82
CA HIS A 236 10.15 -10.86 4.70
C HIS A 236 9.41 -12.08 5.23
N PRO A 237 8.76 -11.98 6.41
CA PRO A 237 8.19 -13.12 7.11
C PRO A 237 7.00 -13.76 6.38
N THR A 238 6.63 -14.95 6.87
CA THR A 238 5.38 -15.62 6.54
C THR A 238 4.48 -15.62 7.78
N ILE A 239 3.25 -15.18 7.60
CA ILE A 239 2.20 -15.15 8.61
C ILE A 239 1.14 -16.16 8.18
N GLU A 240 0.93 -17.22 8.96
CA GLU A 240 -0.09 -18.23 8.67
C GLU A 240 -1.50 -17.76 9.01
N ASP A 241 -2.51 -18.62 8.83
CA ASP A 241 -3.91 -18.29 8.99
C ASP A 241 -4.29 -17.93 10.44
N ASN A 242 -5.34 -17.13 10.61
CA ASN A 242 -5.94 -16.74 11.89
C ASN A 242 -4.96 -16.04 12.86
N VAL A 243 -3.89 -15.43 12.37
CA VAL A 243 -2.92 -14.72 13.22
C VAL A 243 -3.39 -13.29 13.49
N THR A 244 -3.27 -12.88 14.76
CA THR A 244 -3.46 -11.47 15.15
C THR A 244 -2.12 -10.86 15.58
N ILE A 245 -1.77 -9.70 15.00
CA ILE A 245 -0.55 -8.95 15.33
C ILE A 245 -0.92 -7.58 15.85
N TYR A 246 -0.70 -7.35 17.15
CA TYR A 246 -1.04 -6.10 17.82
C TYR A 246 -0.05 -4.97 17.53
N ALA A 247 -0.48 -3.76 17.89
CA ALA A 247 0.14 -2.50 17.56
C ALA A 247 1.64 -2.43 17.81
N GLY A 248 2.39 -1.88 16.86
CA GLY A 248 3.83 -1.62 17.00
C GLY A 248 4.72 -2.85 16.97
N ALA A 249 4.19 -4.06 16.80
CA ALA A 249 5.00 -5.25 16.71
C ALA A 249 5.82 -5.27 15.41
N SER A 250 7.06 -5.76 15.50
CA SER A 250 7.95 -5.96 14.34
C SER A 250 8.25 -7.45 14.18
N VAL A 251 7.93 -8.00 13.01
CA VAL A 251 8.23 -9.38 12.62
C VAL A 251 9.18 -9.33 11.43
N LEU A 252 10.41 -9.83 11.62
CA LEU A 252 11.50 -9.62 10.68
C LEU A 252 12.13 -10.94 10.23
N GLY A 253 12.50 -10.99 8.94
CA GLY A 253 13.30 -12.07 8.36
C GLY A 253 12.52 -13.02 7.46
N GLY A 254 13.16 -13.45 6.36
CA GLY A 254 12.53 -14.29 5.33
C GLY A 254 12.22 -15.73 5.78
N GLU A 255 12.94 -16.22 6.76
CA GLU A 255 12.72 -17.56 7.35
C GLU A 255 11.79 -17.54 8.57
N THR A 256 11.42 -16.34 9.04
CA THR A 256 10.51 -16.18 10.17
C THR A 256 9.09 -16.53 9.76
N VAL A 257 8.50 -17.50 10.44
CA VAL A 257 7.13 -17.94 10.26
C VAL A 257 6.36 -17.74 11.56
N ILE A 258 5.24 -17.04 11.50
CA ILE A 258 4.28 -16.97 12.61
C ILE A 258 3.22 -18.03 12.35
N GLY A 259 3.22 -19.08 13.17
CA GLY A 259 2.31 -20.22 13.03
C GLY A 259 0.85 -19.82 13.25
N ARG A 260 -0.05 -20.56 12.59
CA ARG A 260 -1.51 -20.29 12.63
C ARG A 260 -2.06 -20.18 14.05
N ASP A 261 -3.16 -19.48 14.17
CA ASP A 261 -3.89 -19.30 15.44
C ASP A 261 -3.05 -18.61 16.55
N SER A 262 -1.99 -17.92 16.17
CA SER A 262 -1.08 -17.23 17.12
C SER A 262 -1.46 -15.77 17.30
N VAL A 263 -1.11 -15.24 18.46
CA VAL A 263 -1.31 -13.83 18.83
C VAL A 263 0.03 -13.20 19.18
N ILE A 264 0.39 -12.15 18.47
CA ILE A 264 1.61 -11.37 18.74
C ILE A 264 1.21 -10.06 19.46
N GLY A 265 1.64 -9.92 20.69
CA GLY A 265 1.34 -8.77 21.53
C GLY A 265 2.02 -7.49 21.05
N SER A 266 1.52 -6.36 21.54
CA SER A 266 1.99 -5.02 21.14
C SER A 266 3.49 -4.84 21.41
N ASN A 267 4.16 -4.12 20.48
CA ASN A 267 5.59 -3.79 20.55
C ASN A 267 6.54 -4.99 20.62
N ALA A 268 6.07 -6.22 20.34
CA ALA A 268 6.93 -7.39 20.29
C ALA A 268 7.91 -7.30 19.11
N PHE A 269 9.17 -7.69 19.33
CA PHE A 269 10.21 -7.70 18.31
C PHE A 269 10.60 -9.15 18.01
N ILE A 270 10.12 -9.67 16.89
CA ILE A 270 10.21 -11.08 16.51
C ILE A 270 11.18 -11.26 15.34
N THR A 271 12.20 -12.08 15.54
CA THR A 271 13.21 -12.42 14.52
C THR A 271 13.38 -13.92 14.29
N HIS A 272 12.53 -14.73 14.94
CA HIS A 272 12.53 -16.18 14.83
C HIS A 272 11.09 -16.69 14.73
N SER A 273 10.92 -17.87 14.16
CA SER A 273 9.60 -18.48 13.98
C SER A 273 8.89 -18.74 15.32
N ILE A 274 7.58 -18.59 15.31
CA ILE A 274 6.67 -18.85 16.43
C ILE A 274 5.81 -20.05 16.07
N ALA A 275 5.72 -21.03 16.97
CA ALA A 275 4.90 -22.23 16.78
C ALA A 275 3.41 -21.87 16.70
N PRO A 276 2.57 -22.66 16.01
CA PRO A 276 1.12 -22.46 16.00
C PRO A 276 0.49 -22.39 17.40
N CYS A 277 -0.66 -21.72 17.51
CA CYS A 277 -1.44 -21.60 18.74
C CYS A 277 -0.66 -20.92 19.90
N THR A 278 0.27 -20.01 19.59
CA THR A 278 1.15 -19.38 20.58
C THR A 278 0.77 -17.92 20.80
N THR A 279 0.66 -17.52 22.06
CA THR A 279 0.55 -16.11 22.45
C THR A 279 1.91 -15.57 22.89
N VAL A 280 2.40 -14.54 22.21
CA VAL A 280 3.63 -13.82 22.55
C VAL A 280 3.27 -12.52 23.23
N SER A 281 3.80 -12.27 24.41
CA SER A 281 3.65 -11.00 25.13
C SER A 281 4.96 -10.56 25.74
N ILE A 282 5.14 -9.24 25.89
CA ILE A 282 6.30 -8.69 26.60
C ILE A 282 6.06 -8.84 28.11
N LYS A 283 6.97 -9.51 28.80
CA LYS A 283 6.92 -9.65 30.24
C LYS A 283 7.69 -8.51 30.90
N ASN A 284 7.01 -7.71 31.73
CA ASN A 284 7.56 -6.61 32.51
C ASN A 284 8.35 -5.54 31.74
N GLN A 285 7.66 -4.51 31.25
CA GLN A 285 8.33 -3.23 30.96
C GLN A 285 8.62 -2.56 32.29
N GLU A 286 9.89 -2.51 32.73
CA GLU A 286 10.28 -1.70 33.88
C GLU A 286 10.18 -0.22 33.50
N LEU A 287 9.21 0.46 34.09
CA LEU A 287 9.09 1.91 33.95
C LEU A 287 10.00 2.55 35.02
N GLN A 288 10.95 3.37 34.60
CA GLN A 288 11.74 4.21 35.52
C GLN A 288 11.05 5.55 35.67
N PHE A 289 10.56 5.81 36.86
CA PHE A 289 10.02 7.12 37.24
C PHE A 289 11.18 7.98 37.79
N LYS A 290 11.44 9.13 37.14
CA LYS A 290 12.37 10.15 37.63
C LYS A 290 11.55 11.37 38.04
N GLU A 291 11.55 11.68 39.32
CA GLU A 291 10.98 12.93 39.79
C GLU A 291 11.73 14.12 39.18
N ARG A 292 11.00 15.04 38.61
CA ARG A 292 11.51 16.36 38.20
C ARG A 292 11.15 17.33 39.32
N HIS A 293 12.17 17.88 40.01
CA HIS A 293 11.94 19.02 40.87
C HIS A 293 11.52 20.24 40.05
N CYS A 294 10.23 20.56 40.04
CA CYS A 294 9.69 21.79 39.49
C CYS A 294 9.63 22.82 40.65
N GLN A 295 10.31 23.96 40.52
CA GLN A 295 10.13 25.06 41.45
C GLN A 295 8.67 25.55 41.36
N GLY A 296 7.89 25.38 42.43
CA GLY A 296 6.51 25.87 42.56
C GLY A 296 5.40 24.83 42.40
N CYS A 297 5.69 23.53 42.25
CA CYS A 297 4.66 22.48 42.37
C CYS A 297 4.51 22.09 43.86
N PRO A 298 3.31 22.16 44.46
CA PRO A 298 3.06 21.52 45.76
C PRO A 298 3.27 20.01 45.61
N ASN A 299 3.79 19.38 46.66
CA ASN A 299 4.09 17.96 46.74
C ASN A 299 2.96 17.14 46.10
N ALA A 300 3.25 16.48 44.99
CA ALA A 300 2.35 15.49 44.40
C ALA A 300 2.22 14.33 45.38
N ASP A 301 0.98 13.93 45.64
CA ASP A 301 0.64 12.76 46.44
C ASP A 301 1.47 11.55 45.97
N PRO A 302 2.19 10.83 46.81
CA PRO A 302 3.05 9.73 46.39
C PRO A 302 2.29 8.50 45.87
N ASN A 303 0.97 8.54 45.74
CA ASN A 303 0.19 7.42 45.26
C ASN A 303 -1.02 7.87 44.39
N PRO A 304 -0.86 8.19 43.08
CA PRO A 304 -1.97 8.60 42.21
C PRO A 304 -2.77 7.44 41.61
N PHE A 305 -2.54 6.17 41.99
CA PHE A 305 -3.32 5.00 41.52
C PHE A 305 -3.47 3.95 42.62
#